data_f203063388c32b6190db1b1f9ff134a9
#
_entry.id   f203063388c32b6190db1b1f9ff134a9
#
_cell.length_a   1.000
_cell.length_b   1.000
_cell.length_c   1.000
_cell.angle_alpha   90.00
_cell.angle_beta   90.00
_cell.angle_gamma   90.00
#
_symmetry.space_group_name_H-M   'P 1'
#
loop_
_entity.id
_entity.type
_entity.pdbx_description
1 polymer ?
#
loop_
_entity_poly.entity_id
_entity_poly.type
_entity_poly.pdbx_seq_one_letter_code
_entity_poly.pdbx_strand_id
1 'polypeptide(L)'
;DGVISLVDDAIAGYTTVSLGSAATVTLTNVQGSGDQARSAILEFKGTVGGAHNDIVVLIPNNSKSYIVRNSVSYNDATDSVVMRVAGNAGVTVNSAETALYVTNGTTVYPVKSNTFTNLVATTITAGTVNTSTLNVSTSALFVDNAKLNIGTGSDLQIYHDASNSYIKEAGTGSLIVGSNIFAVKNAAVTETILTGTEDGAVELYFDNAKKLVTTTVGVSVTGNMVATTLFGDGSNLTGLTTGLPINYLGGLTLSNNSTDALHDIDIAAGSARDNANGADLTLSSAMTKKIDATWSSGDGNGGMAGGVSLSVNTWYHVFVVATDAGGVDAGFDTAVNASNLVGTSGVASAFRRIGSVLTDGSSNIISFIQFGDEFIWSTQINNVNFSGLGTSRVLQTVTSPLGVQCRAILGLLGVVAGSNSSVTITLTNPDVTDAVPANGIANNAGENSSDANGTWAAGTHIVLTNTSSQVAFRQNFNSAVYINTNGYYDSRGK
;
A
#
# COMPACT_ATOMS: atom_id res chain seq x y z
N ASP A 1 -57.00 67.32 49.99
CA ASP A 1 -55.97 67.46 48.94
C ASP A 1 -54.53 67.36 49.52
N GLY A 2 -54.25 67.85 50.72
CA GLY A 2 -52.87 67.83 51.29
C GLY A 2 -52.36 66.38 51.58
N VAL A 3 -53.20 65.46 52.02
CA VAL A 3 -52.79 64.09 52.31
C VAL A 3 -52.47 63.29 51.04
N ILE A 4 -53.24 63.48 49.93
CA ILE A 4 -52.99 62.83 48.63
C ILE A 4 -51.67 63.36 48.05
N SER A 5 -51.42 64.67 48.10
CA SER A 5 -50.15 65.22 47.63
C SER A 5 -48.94 64.66 48.38
N LEU A 6 -49.03 64.46 49.70
CA LEU A 6 -47.99 63.85 50.46
C LEU A 6 -47.75 62.39 50.17
N VAL A 7 -48.80 61.63 49.77
CA VAL A 7 -48.69 60.25 49.31
C VAL A 7 -48.02 60.20 47.95
N ASP A 8 -48.40 61.09 47.04
CA ASP A 8 -47.81 61.17 45.69
C ASP A 8 -46.30 61.54 45.79
N ASP A 9 -45.92 62.51 46.66
CA ASP A 9 -44.51 62.82 46.92
C ASP A 9 -43.76 61.62 47.49
N ALA A 10 -44.38 60.80 48.32
CA ALA A 10 -43.75 59.61 48.91
C ALA A 10 -43.59 58.45 47.91
N ILE A 11 -44.42 58.40 46.90
CA ILE A 11 -44.43 57.33 45.88
C ILE A 11 -43.61 57.71 44.62
N ALA A 12 -43.78 58.99 44.18
CA ALA A 12 -43.24 59.46 42.91
C ALA A 12 -42.56 60.80 42.94
N GLY A 13 -42.53 61.47 44.11
CA GLY A 13 -41.93 62.77 44.26
C GLY A 13 -40.46 62.85 43.89
N TYR A 14 -40.10 63.93 43.21
CA TYR A 14 -38.70 64.27 42.86
C TYR A 14 -38.29 65.49 43.58
N THR A 15 -37.19 65.44 44.30
CA THR A 15 -36.64 66.57 45.04
C THR A 15 -35.17 66.81 44.79
N THR A 16 -34.78 68.05 44.48
CA THR A 16 -33.40 68.42 44.43
C THR A 16 -32.94 68.82 45.82
N VAL A 17 -31.88 68.20 46.28
CA VAL A 17 -31.15 68.50 47.52
C VAL A 17 -29.92 69.29 47.13
N SER A 18 -29.90 70.59 47.44
CA SER A 18 -28.71 71.40 47.18
C SER A 18 -27.66 71.14 48.22
N LEU A 19 -26.52 70.61 47.76
CA LEU A 19 -25.33 70.36 48.57
C LEU A 19 -24.38 71.54 48.32
N GLY A 20 -24.18 72.39 49.35
CA GLY A 20 -23.26 73.52 49.35
C GLY A 20 -22.00 73.19 50.17
N SER A 21 -21.42 74.27 50.75
CA SER A 21 -20.25 74.14 51.63
C SER A 21 -20.54 73.58 53.05
N ALA A 22 -21.73 73.11 53.30
CA ALA A 22 -22.08 72.60 54.63
C ALA A 22 -21.58 71.15 54.75
N ALA A 23 -20.91 70.77 55.82
CA ALA A 23 -20.39 69.41 56.07
C ALA A 23 -21.51 68.35 56.25
N THR A 24 -22.70 68.78 56.63
CA THR A 24 -23.85 67.91 56.84
C THR A 24 -25.14 68.58 56.36
N VAL A 25 -25.91 67.81 55.60
CA VAL A 25 -27.28 68.19 55.16
C VAL A 25 -28.25 67.22 55.75
N THR A 26 -29.19 67.71 56.60
CA THR A 26 -30.20 66.86 57.23
C THR A 26 -31.49 66.91 56.44
N LEU A 27 -31.97 65.79 55.94
CA LEU A 27 -33.28 65.63 55.30
C LEU A 27 -34.32 65.28 56.39
N THR A 28 -35.42 65.95 56.33
CA THR A 28 -36.51 65.80 57.30
C THR A 28 -37.71 65.09 56.65
N ASN A 29 -38.55 64.44 57.45
CA ASN A 29 -39.83 63.84 57.03
C ASN A 29 -40.92 64.20 58.08
N VAL A 30 -41.17 65.44 58.27
CA VAL A 30 -42.19 65.88 59.22
C VAL A 30 -43.59 65.63 58.67
N GLN A 31 -44.46 65.06 59.43
CA GLN A 31 -45.82 64.73 59.03
C GLN A 31 -46.60 66.03 58.70
N GLY A 32 -47.22 66.04 57.49
CA GLY A 32 -47.97 67.19 57.03
C GLY A 32 -47.19 68.29 56.32
N SER A 33 -45.93 68.09 56.02
CA SER A 33 -45.05 69.00 55.26
C SER A 33 -44.45 68.28 54.04
N GLY A 34 -44.21 68.99 52.96
CA GLY A 34 -43.50 68.52 51.76
C GLY A 34 -42.00 68.45 51.94
N ASP A 35 -41.49 67.57 52.79
CA ASP A 35 -40.10 67.49 53.17
C ASP A 35 -39.28 66.69 52.13
N GLN A 36 -38.02 67.03 52.00
CA GLN A 36 -37.11 66.46 51.04
C GLN A 36 -36.98 64.90 51.15
N ALA A 37 -36.98 64.38 52.42
CA ALA A 37 -36.89 62.92 52.66
C ALA A 37 -38.17 62.16 52.34
N ARG A 38 -39.24 62.81 51.99
CA ARG A 38 -40.49 62.19 51.64
C ARG A 38 -40.51 61.72 50.15
N SER A 39 -39.80 62.47 49.31
CA SER A 39 -39.71 62.11 47.86
C SER A 39 -39.02 60.78 47.64
N ALA A 40 -39.50 60.08 46.65
CA ALA A 40 -38.93 58.78 46.23
C ALA A 40 -37.60 58.97 45.45
N ILE A 41 -37.47 60.06 44.74
CA ILE A 41 -36.28 60.41 43.95
C ILE A 41 -35.60 61.65 44.56
N LEU A 42 -34.36 61.53 44.90
CA LEU A 42 -33.50 62.60 45.41
C LEU A 42 -32.39 62.91 44.40
N GLU A 43 -32.32 64.12 43.92
CA GLU A 43 -31.16 64.59 43.16
C GLU A 43 -30.26 65.43 44.07
N PHE A 44 -29.04 64.93 44.33
CA PHE A 44 -28.02 65.72 44.99
C PHE A 44 -27.29 66.61 43.98
N LYS A 45 -27.32 67.88 44.19
CA LYS A 45 -26.81 68.89 43.26
C LYS A 45 -26.03 69.96 43.96
N GLY A 46 -25.03 70.54 43.30
CA GLY A 46 -24.18 71.60 43.83
C GLY A 46 -22.72 71.33 43.48
N THR A 47 -21.85 72.24 44.07
CA THR A 47 -20.41 72.02 43.92
C THR A 47 -19.84 71.81 45.31
N VAL A 48 -19.13 70.71 45.51
CA VAL A 48 -18.36 70.47 46.73
C VAL A 48 -16.97 71.04 46.52
N GLY A 49 -16.59 72.02 47.35
CA GLY A 49 -15.32 72.70 47.20
C GLY A 49 -14.82 73.20 48.51
N GLY A 50 -13.55 73.03 48.83
CA GLY A 50 -12.85 73.42 50.02
C GLY A 50 -12.09 72.27 50.67
N ALA A 51 -11.02 72.50 51.35
CA ALA A 51 -10.20 71.45 51.92
C ALA A 51 -11.04 70.44 52.75
N HIS A 52 -11.23 69.24 52.24
CA HIS A 52 -11.75 68.06 52.92
C HIS A 52 -13.21 68.07 53.21
N ASN A 53 -14.03 67.63 52.32
CA ASN A 53 -15.28 67.27 53.01
C ASN A 53 -16.12 66.30 52.26
N ASP A 54 -16.21 65.13 52.81
CA ASP A 54 -17.35 64.28 52.66
C ASP A 54 -18.59 65.03 53.11
N ILE A 55 -19.50 65.29 52.17
CA ILE A 55 -20.80 65.86 52.58
C ILE A 55 -21.67 64.73 53.07
N VAL A 56 -22.06 64.79 54.31
CA VAL A 56 -22.96 63.82 54.91
C VAL A 56 -24.40 64.24 54.71
N VAL A 57 -25.16 63.38 53.98
CA VAL A 57 -26.62 63.56 53.90
C VAL A 57 -27.27 62.66 54.91
N LEU A 58 -27.83 63.23 55.95
CA LEU A 58 -28.58 62.54 56.99
C LEU A 58 -30.02 62.33 56.51
N ILE A 59 -30.42 61.11 56.43
CA ILE A 59 -31.78 60.73 56.18
C ILE A 59 -32.52 60.27 57.46
N PRO A 60 -33.86 60.38 57.50
CA PRO A 60 -34.63 59.92 58.63
C PRO A 60 -34.48 58.47 58.98
N ASN A 61 -34.69 58.16 60.29
CA ASN A 61 -34.59 56.78 60.83
C ASN A 61 -35.83 55.87 60.53
N ASN A 62 -36.36 55.94 59.32
CA ASN A 62 -37.47 55.14 58.88
C ASN A 62 -37.08 54.23 57.69
N SER A 63 -37.77 53.13 57.55
CA SER A 63 -37.55 52.23 56.39
C SER A 63 -38.10 52.87 55.13
N LYS A 64 -37.29 53.06 54.14
CA LYS A 64 -37.69 53.63 52.85
C LYS A 64 -36.69 53.31 51.73
N SER A 65 -37.18 53.32 50.51
CA SER A 65 -36.35 53.27 49.29
C SER A 65 -36.20 54.61 48.65
N TYR A 66 -35.01 55.00 48.24
CA TYR A 66 -34.68 56.22 47.52
C TYR A 66 -33.98 55.87 46.19
N ILE A 67 -34.43 56.44 45.10
CA ILE A 67 -33.61 56.52 43.90
C ILE A 67 -32.80 57.80 44.07
N VAL A 68 -31.52 57.70 44.18
CA VAL A 68 -30.61 58.83 44.37
C VAL A 68 -29.82 59.07 43.10
N ARG A 69 -29.90 60.30 42.59
CA ARG A 69 -29.07 60.74 41.49
C ARG A 69 -28.01 61.76 42.08
N ASN A 70 -26.76 61.45 41.89
CA ASN A 70 -25.69 62.33 42.29
C ASN A 70 -25.20 63.12 41.09
N SER A 71 -25.64 64.40 41.05
CA SER A 71 -25.27 65.39 40.03
C SER A 71 -24.33 66.48 40.63
N VAL A 72 -23.59 66.13 41.65
CA VAL A 72 -22.64 67.05 42.36
C VAL A 72 -21.35 67.12 41.53
N SER A 73 -20.84 68.35 41.42
CA SER A 73 -19.50 68.63 40.91
C SER A 73 -18.48 68.66 42.09
N TYR A 74 -17.43 67.93 41.98
CA TYR A 74 -16.38 67.77 42.97
C TYR A 74 -15.17 68.57 42.53
N ASN A 75 -14.59 69.36 43.47
CA ASN A 75 -13.36 70.10 43.22
C ASN A 75 -12.10 69.31 43.53
N ASP A 76 -12.19 68.25 44.31
CA ASP A 76 -11.13 67.32 44.65
C ASP A 76 -11.57 65.88 44.45
N ALA A 77 -10.67 65.04 44.00
CA ALA A 77 -10.96 63.61 43.74
C ALA A 77 -11.19 62.83 45.04
N THR A 78 -10.89 63.41 46.20
CA THR A 78 -11.11 62.77 47.49
C THR A 78 -12.46 63.18 48.13
N ASP A 79 -13.14 64.14 47.57
CA ASP A 79 -14.46 64.55 48.05
C ASP A 79 -15.52 63.49 47.73
N SER A 80 -16.44 63.26 48.67
CA SER A 80 -17.53 62.34 48.51
C SER A 80 -18.84 62.77 49.10
N VAL A 81 -19.94 62.24 48.64
CA VAL A 81 -21.25 62.30 49.27
C VAL A 81 -21.55 61.02 50.00
N VAL A 82 -21.79 61.12 51.29
CA VAL A 82 -22.11 59.99 52.15
C VAL A 82 -23.54 60.05 52.64
N MET A 83 -24.39 59.12 52.31
CA MET A 83 -25.77 59.04 52.81
C MET A 83 -25.85 58.09 53.99
N ARG A 84 -26.43 58.56 55.12
CA ARG A 84 -26.57 57.74 56.31
C ARG A 84 -27.75 58.11 57.20
N VAL A 85 -28.18 57.25 58.07
CA VAL A 85 -29.05 57.55 59.17
C VAL A 85 -28.20 58.14 60.33
N ALA A 86 -28.69 59.12 61.06
CA ALA A 86 -27.93 59.75 62.14
C ALA A 86 -27.41 58.74 63.15
N GLY A 87 -26.13 58.88 63.50
CA GLY A 87 -25.44 57.97 64.44
C GLY A 87 -24.99 56.65 63.89
N ASN A 88 -25.22 56.33 62.59
CA ASN A 88 -24.89 55.06 61.95
C ASN A 88 -23.86 55.23 60.83
N ALA A 89 -23.29 54.13 60.41
CA ALA A 89 -22.41 54.12 59.25
C ALA A 89 -23.14 54.51 57.96
N GLY A 90 -22.42 55.27 57.10
CA GLY A 90 -22.96 55.70 55.83
C GLY A 90 -22.49 54.88 54.62
N VAL A 91 -23.11 55.18 53.52
CA VAL A 91 -22.71 54.67 52.19
C VAL A 91 -22.37 55.77 51.24
N THR A 92 -21.27 55.68 50.56
CA THR A 92 -20.86 56.66 49.56
C THR A 92 -21.78 56.56 48.35
N VAL A 93 -22.26 57.74 47.90
CA VAL A 93 -23.00 57.91 46.66
C VAL A 93 -22.02 58.40 45.60
N ASN A 94 -21.68 57.52 44.68
CA ASN A 94 -20.64 57.83 43.68
C ASN A 94 -21.03 58.99 42.75
N SER A 95 -20.04 59.72 42.27
CA SER A 95 -20.24 60.86 41.33
C SER A 95 -20.93 60.31 40.04
N ALA A 96 -21.87 61.14 39.53
CA ALA A 96 -22.67 60.83 38.34
C ALA A 96 -23.51 59.52 38.41
N GLU A 97 -23.61 58.90 39.60
CA GLU A 97 -24.39 57.73 39.84
C GLU A 97 -25.90 58.03 39.95
N THR A 98 -26.71 57.18 39.39
CA THR A 98 -28.13 57.10 39.74
C THR A 98 -28.39 55.65 40.19
N ALA A 99 -28.66 55.49 41.47
CA ALA A 99 -28.82 54.20 42.09
C ALA A 99 -29.99 54.14 43.09
N LEU A 100 -30.50 52.93 43.31
CA LEU A 100 -31.51 52.71 44.35
C LEU A 100 -30.78 52.44 45.67
N TYR A 101 -31.20 53.17 46.69
CA TYR A 101 -30.75 52.98 48.07
C TYR A 101 -31.94 52.67 48.93
N VAL A 102 -31.76 51.75 49.82
CA VAL A 102 -32.81 51.35 50.84
C VAL A 102 -32.27 51.55 52.21
N THR A 103 -33.16 51.95 53.11
CA THR A 103 -32.85 52.01 54.53
C THR A 103 -33.85 51.22 55.35
N ASN A 104 -33.36 50.56 56.35
CA ASN A 104 -34.19 49.88 57.39
C ASN A 104 -34.42 50.74 58.63
N GLY A 105 -34.13 52.03 58.58
CA GLY A 105 -34.21 52.93 59.70
C GLY A 105 -32.94 53.08 60.53
N THR A 106 -31.96 52.21 60.28
CA THR A 106 -30.64 52.27 60.99
C THR A 106 -29.49 52.30 60.00
N THR A 107 -29.57 51.52 58.93
CA THR A 107 -28.48 51.42 57.95
C THR A 107 -29.01 51.70 56.55
N VAL A 108 -28.16 52.37 55.72
CA VAL A 108 -28.40 52.57 54.28
C VAL A 108 -27.65 51.55 53.49
N TYR A 109 -28.35 50.93 52.52
CA TYR A 109 -27.81 49.92 51.63
C TYR A 109 -27.95 50.39 50.17
N PRO A 110 -26.88 50.44 49.42
CA PRO A 110 -27.01 50.60 47.96
C PRO A 110 -27.55 49.31 47.35
N VAL A 111 -28.61 49.41 46.60
CA VAL A 111 -29.05 48.29 45.74
C VAL A 111 -28.24 48.36 44.44
N LYS A 112 -27.01 47.87 44.47
CA LYS A 112 -26.17 47.77 43.28
C LYS A 112 -26.69 46.65 42.39
N SER A 113 -27.02 46.98 41.16
CA SER A 113 -27.50 46.02 40.14
C SER A 113 -26.49 44.98 39.73
N ASN A 114 -25.27 44.93 40.32
CA ASN A 114 -24.14 44.19 39.71
C ASN A 114 -23.40 43.21 40.61
N THR A 115 -23.81 42.93 41.81
CA THR A 115 -23.15 41.87 42.59
C THR A 115 -24.17 41.00 43.30
N PHE A 116 -24.79 40.08 42.53
CA PHE A 116 -25.33 38.89 43.14
C PHE A 116 -24.17 38.03 43.58
N THR A 117 -23.86 37.95 44.87
CA THR A 117 -22.86 37.00 45.39
C THR A 117 -23.30 35.55 45.13
N ASN A 118 -24.61 35.33 45.05
CA ASN A 118 -25.23 34.07 44.64
C ASN A 118 -26.59 34.38 44.01
N LEU A 119 -26.73 34.12 42.72
CA LEU A 119 -28.02 34.11 42.03
C LEU A 119 -28.53 32.69 42.06
N VAL A 120 -29.47 32.35 42.93
CA VAL A 120 -30.20 31.07 42.91
C VAL A 120 -31.44 31.29 42.05
N ALA A 121 -31.40 30.89 40.81
CA ALA A 121 -32.53 30.97 39.89
C ALA A 121 -32.76 29.63 39.25
N THR A 122 -34.02 29.23 39.11
CA THR A 122 -34.38 28.01 38.36
C THR A 122 -34.20 28.19 36.87
N THR A 123 -34.30 29.45 36.38
CA THR A 123 -34.11 29.78 34.96
C THR A 123 -33.55 31.21 34.83
N ILE A 124 -32.55 31.38 34.02
CA ILE A 124 -32.06 32.67 33.57
C ILE A 124 -32.34 32.77 32.07
N THR A 125 -33.26 33.70 31.67
CA THR A 125 -33.50 34.00 30.27
C THR A 125 -32.74 35.26 29.90
N ALA A 126 -31.66 35.14 29.13
CA ALA A 126 -30.86 36.23 28.68
C ALA A 126 -30.48 36.05 27.21
N GLY A 127 -30.45 37.15 26.43
CA GLY A 127 -29.93 37.13 25.06
C GLY A 127 -28.42 36.97 25.02
N THR A 128 -27.73 37.49 26.04
CA THR A 128 -26.28 37.40 26.19
C THR A 128 -25.90 37.34 27.66
N VAL A 129 -25.03 36.42 28.03
CA VAL A 129 -24.40 36.36 29.37
C VAL A 129 -22.92 36.71 29.18
N ASN A 130 -22.50 37.87 29.64
CA ASN A 130 -21.10 38.28 29.64
C ASN A 130 -20.47 37.88 30.98
N THR A 131 -19.54 36.98 30.97
CA THR A 131 -18.80 36.52 32.15
C THR A 131 -17.35 36.28 31.84
N SER A 132 -16.45 36.56 32.77
CA SER A 132 -15.03 36.20 32.67
C SER A 132 -14.80 34.69 32.81
N THR A 133 -15.69 34.01 33.53
CA THR A 133 -15.63 32.56 33.74
C THR A 133 -17.02 32.01 33.90
N LEU A 134 -17.38 31.00 33.14
CA LEU A 134 -18.59 30.20 33.30
C LEU A 134 -18.21 28.82 33.87
N ASN A 135 -18.53 28.56 35.13
CA ASN A 135 -18.35 27.27 35.76
C ASN A 135 -19.68 26.49 35.73
N VAL A 136 -19.67 25.35 35.03
CA VAL A 136 -20.80 24.42 35.00
C VAL A 136 -20.43 23.18 35.79
N SER A 137 -21.08 22.97 36.95
CA SER A 137 -20.72 21.87 37.87
C SER A 137 -21.30 20.51 37.52
N THR A 138 -22.32 20.45 36.68
CA THR A 138 -22.97 19.17 36.29
C THR A 138 -23.01 18.97 34.77
N SER A 139 -23.79 19.78 34.06
CA SER A 139 -23.91 19.66 32.61
C SER A 139 -24.35 20.98 31.98
N ALA A 140 -23.88 21.23 30.75
CA ALA A 140 -24.44 22.21 29.84
C ALA A 140 -25.12 21.46 28.70
N LEU A 141 -26.42 21.66 28.52
CA LEU A 141 -27.19 21.06 27.43
C LEU A 141 -27.23 22.02 26.25
N PHE A 142 -26.69 21.57 25.12
CA PHE A 142 -26.86 22.19 23.83
C PHE A 142 -27.81 21.32 23.00
N VAL A 143 -28.92 21.89 22.58
CA VAL A 143 -29.88 21.20 21.71
C VAL A 143 -29.31 21.00 20.30
N ASP A 144 -29.93 20.14 19.52
CA ASP A 144 -29.52 19.89 18.13
C ASP A 144 -29.37 21.20 17.34
N ASN A 145 -28.33 21.28 16.54
CA ASN A 145 -27.89 22.45 15.78
C ASN A 145 -27.40 23.66 16.60
N ALA A 146 -27.50 23.61 17.94
CA ALA A 146 -26.83 24.61 18.78
C ALA A 146 -25.32 24.37 18.76
N LYS A 147 -24.54 25.44 18.61
CA LYS A 147 -23.09 25.39 18.47
C LYS A 147 -22.36 26.02 19.64
N LEU A 148 -21.36 25.34 20.16
CA LEU A 148 -20.31 26.00 20.92
C LEU A 148 -19.31 26.58 19.94
N ASN A 149 -19.33 27.89 19.76
CA ASN A 149 -18.42 28.62 18.87
C ASN A 149 -17.26 29.19 19.68
N ILE A 150 -16.03 28.96 19.23
CA ILE A 150 -14.82 29.45 19.83
C ILE A 150 -14.02 30.21 18.76
N GLY A 151 -13.47 31.39 19.15
CA GLY A 151 -12.83 32.33 18.23
C GLY A 151 -13.83 33.38 17.70
N THR A 152 -13.29 34.56 17.33
CA THR A 152 -14.09 35.71 16.89
C THR A 152 -14.84 35.42 15.59
N GLY A 153 -14.29 34.58 14.72
CA GLY A 153 -14.88 34.12 13.47
C GLY A 153 -15.71 32.87 13.60
N SER A 154 -15.94 32.32 14.81
CA SER A 154 -16.51 31.00 15.04
C SER A 154 -15.67 29.92 14.41
N ASP A 155 -14.35 30.01 14.55
CA ASP A 155 -13.36 29.18 13.86
C ASP A 155 -13.42 27.73 14.32
N LEU A 156 -13.54 27.45 15.62
CA LEU A 156 -13.81 26.13 16.15
C LEU A 156 -15.27 26.00 16.55
N GLN A 157 -15.95 25.00 16.02
CA GLN A 157 -17.35 24.69 16.29
C GLN A 157 -17.50 23.28 16.84
N ILE A 158 -18.22 23.12 17.96
CA ILE A 158 -18.60 21.81 18.51
C ILE A 158 -20.13 21.77 18.55
N TYR A 159 -20.75 20.79 17.91
CA TYR A 159 -22.20 20.66 17.83
C TYR A 159 -22.67 19.26 17.43
N HIS A 160 -23.96 19.01 17.60
CA HIS A 160 -24.67 17.82 17.09
C HIS A 160 -25.79 18.28 16.16
N ASP A 161 -25.98 17.62 15.01
CA ASP A 161 -26.96 18.01 13.98
C ASP A 161 -28.21 17.11 13.94
N ALA A 162 -28.53 16.43 15.02
CA ALA A 162 -29.52 15.39 15.17
C ALA A 162 -29.11 14.01 14.61
N SER A 163 -27.98 13.90 13.95
CA SER A 163 -27.44 12.65 13.40
C SER A 163 -25.97 12.46 13.75
N ASN A 164 -25.17 13.49 13.62
CA ASN A 164 -23.72 13.43 13.78
C ASN A 164 -23.20 14.47 14.77
N SER A 165 -22.12 14.15 15.47
CA SER A 165 -21.37 15.07 16.33
C SER A 165 -20.14 15.59 15.60
N TYR A 166 -19.89 16.88 15.71
CA TYR A 166 -18.82 17.58 14.99
C TYR A 166 -17.89 18.31 15.95
N ILE A 167 -16.60 18.18 15.71
CA ILE A 167 -15.54 19.10 16.13
C ILE A 167 -14.97 19.66 14.84
N LYS A 168 -15.33 20.88 14.49
CA LYS A 168 -15.05 21.45 13.17
C LYS A 168 -14.18 22.70 13.29
N GLU A 169 -12.99 22.67 12.70
CA GLU A 169 -12.23 23.87 12.37
C GLU A 169 -12.82 24.50 11.10
N ALA A 170 -13.31 25.74 11.22
CA ALA A 170 -13.95 26.48 10.14
C ALA A 170 -13.18 27.73 9.72
N GLY A 171 -12.07 28.03 10.39
CA GLY A 171 -11.14 29.11 10.06
C GLY A 171 -10.10 28.71 9.02
N THR A 172 -8.94 29.36 9.08
CA THR A 172 -7.80 29.12 8.17
C THR A 172 -6.71 28.27 8.80
N GLY A 173 -6.85 27.89 10.07
CA GLY A 173 -5.88 27.12 10.83
C GLY A 173 -6.07 25.62 10.72
N SER A 174 -5.42 24.88 11.62
CA SER A 174 -5.54 23.45 11.76
C SER A 174 -6.21 23.09 13.08
N LEU A 175 -6.99 22.02 13.11
CA LEU A 175 -7.40 21.41 14.37
C LEU A 175 -6.22 20.64 14.95
N ILE A 176 -5.62 21.14 16.03
CA ILE A 176 -4.52 20.50 16.74
C ILE A 176 -5.08 19.84 18.00
N VAL A 177 -4.92 18.51 18.09
CA VAL A 177 -5.26 17.74 19.28
C VAL A 177 -3.96 17.32 19.96
N GLY A 178 -3.61 17.98 21.07
CA GLY A 178 -2.43 17.68 21.87
C GLY A 178 -2.79 16.71 23.00
N SER A 179 -2.13 15.55 23.05
CA SER A 179 -2.35 14.54 24.08
C SER A 179 -1.18 13.56 24.10
N ASN A 180 -0.82 13.04 25.27
CA ASN A 180 0.16 11.96 25.39
C ASN A 180 -0.32 10.68 24.66
N ILE A 181 -1.64 10.45 24.64
CA ILE A 181 -2.26 9.36 23.90
C ILE A 181 -3.51 9.88 23.20
N PHE A 182 -3.56 9.80 21.89
CA PHE A 182 -4.77 9.99 21.11
C PHE A 182 -5.36 8.65 20.74
N ALA A 183 -6.61 8.40 21.10
CA ALA A 183 -7.29 7.14 20.83
C ALA A 183 -8.65 7.34 20.17
N VAL A 184 -8.94 6.59 19.13
CA VAL A 184 -10.26 6.43 18.53
C VAL A 184 -10.79 5.07 18.91
N LYS A 185 -12.02 5.03 19.43
CA LYS A 185 -12.68 3.81 19.92
C LYS A 185 -14.05 3.64 19.28
N ASN A 186 -14.62 2.45 19.41
CA ASN A 186 -16.02 2.22 19.06
C ASN A 186 -16.97 3.01 20.00
N ALA A 187 -18.25 3.08 19.66
CA ALA A 187 -19.25 3.84 20.42
C ALA A 187 -19.38 3.37 21.88
N ALA A 188 -19.14 2.10 22.17
CA ALA A 188 -19.16 1.55 23.52
C ALA A 188 -17.85 1.78 24.30
N VAL A 189 -16.83 2.36 23.66
CA VAL A 189 -15.50 2.59 24.23
C VAL A 189 -14.76 1.31 24.65
N THR A 190 -15.20 0.16 24.16
CA THR A 190 -14.65 -1.15 24.49
C THR A 190 -13.58 -1.61 23.52
N GLU A 191 -13.59 -1.12 22.26
CA GLU A 191 -12.66 -1.51 21.21
C GLU A 191 -11.86 -0.32 20.72
N THR A 192 -10.59 -0.55 20.48
CA THR A 192 -9.67 0.43 19.90
C THR A 192 -9.68 0.31 18.39
N ILE A 193 -9.77 1.44 17.70
CA ILE A 193 -9.69 1.56 16.23
C ILE A 193 -8.32 2.12 15.83
N LEU A 194 -7.86 3.17 16.57
CA LEU A 194 -6.59 3.82 16.35
C LEU A 194 -6.01 4.29 17.67
N THR A 195 -4.70 4.21 17.83
CA THR A 195 -3.96 4.94 18.87
C THR A 195 -2.76 5.66 18.28
N GLY A 196 -2.46 6.85 18.81
CA GLY A 196 -1.20 7.56 18.61
C GLY A 196 -0.62 7.87 19.98
N THR A 197 0.59 7.44 20.26
CA THR A 197 1.28 7.64 21.55
C THR A 197 2.43 8.60 21.37
N GLU A 198 2.57 9.58 22.27
CA GLU A 198 3.72 10.50 22.31
C GLU A 198 5.02 9.68 22.41
N ASP A 199 6.03 10.02 21.60
CA ASP A 199 7.31 9.31 21.47
C ASP A 199 7.18 7.79 21.19
N GLY A 200 5.99 7.36 20.75
CA GLY A 200 5.63 5.97 20.50
C GLY A 200 5.06 5.73 19.10
N ALA A 201 4.33 4.65 18.98
CA ALA A 201 3.76 4.21 17.72
C ALA A 201 2.39 4.85 17.41
N VAL A 202 2.09 4.98 16.13
CA VAL A 202 0.72 5.03 15.61
C VAL A 202 0.30 3.60 15.27
N GLU A 203 -0.86 3.20 15.77
CA GLU A 203 -1.38 1.84 15.64
C GLU A 203 -2.80 1.85 15.09
N LEU A 204 -3.07 0.97 14.14
CA LEU A 204 -4.40 0.73 13.58
C LEU A 204 -4.87 -0.68 13.94
N TYR A 205 -6.14 -0.79 14.30
CA TYR A 205 -6.74 -2.03 14.77
C TYR A 205 -7.92 -2.45 13.91
N PHE A 206 -8.15 -3.73 13.84
CA PHE A 206 -9.35 -4.35 13.32
C PHE A 206 -9.80 -5.40 14.34
N ASP A 207 -11.01 -5.21 14.90
CA ASP A 207 -11.58 -6.10 15.93
C ASP A 207 -10.60 -6.29 17.11
N ASN A 208 -10.14 -5.18 17.70
CA ASN A 208 -9.11 -5.10 18.76
C ASN A 208 -7.76 -5.76 18.44
N ALA A 209 -7.58 -6.33 17.23
CA ALA A 209 -6.32 -6.89 16.80
C ALA A 209 -5.50 -5.85 16.01
N LYS A 210 -4.27 -5.58 16.48
CA LYS A 210 -3.35 -4.66 15.79
C LYS A 210 -3.02 -5.18 14.40
N LYS A 211 -3.22 -4.35 13.36
CA LYS A 211 -2.96 -4.66 11.96
C LYS A 211 -1.83 -3.86 11.35
N LEU A 212 -1.62 -2.62 11.81
CA LEU A 212 -0.54 -1.77 11.35
C LEU A 212 0.06 -1.02 12.53
N VAL A 213 1.39 -0.89 12.56
CA VAL A 213 2.11 -0.13 13.58
C VAL A 213 3.33 0.56 12.97
N THR A 214 3.55 1.84 13.31
CA THR A 214 4.81 2.54 13.01
C THR A 214 5.90 2.08 13.97
N THR A 215 7.11 1.89 13.44
CA THR A 215 8.28 1.45 14.22
C THR A 215 9.45 2.40 13.96
N THR A 216 10.53 2.25 14.69
CA THR A 216 11.77 3.03 14.50
C THR A 216 12.38 2.87 13.09
N VAL A 217 12.05 1.80 12.38
CA VAL A 217 12.61 1.48 11.04
C VAL A 217 11.57 1.50 9.92
N GLY A 218 10.32 1.86 10.21
CA GLY A 218 9.26 1.92 9.20
C GLY A 218 7.90 1.53 9.71
N VAL A 219 7.18 0.73 8.94
CA VAL A 219 5.82 0.26 9.25
C VAL A 219 5.79 -1.26 9.26
N SER A 220 5.20 -1.83 10.31
CA SER A 220 4.91 -3.27 10.39
C SER A 220 3.43 -3.52 10.13
N VAL A 221 3.12 -4.50 9.28
CA VAL A 221 1.75 -4.95 8.95
C VAL A 221 1.59 -6.39 9.43
N THR A 222 0.57 -6.65 10.22
CA THR A 222 0.20 -8.01 10.67
C THR A 222 -0.87 -8.57 9.73
N GLY A 223 -0.50 -9.53 8.90
CA GLY A 223 -1.34 -10.12 7.87
C GLY A 223 -0.92 -9.74 6.46
N ASN A 224 -1.83 -9.78 5.51
CA ASN A 224 -1.55 -9.53 4.11
C ASN A 224 -1.56 -8.03 3.80
N MET A 225 -0.57 -7.57 3.03
CA MET A 225 -0.58 -6.27 2.37
C MET A 225 -1.02 -6.46 0.92
N VAL A 226 -2.13 -5.83 0.52
CA VAL A 226 -2.59 -5.81 -0.87
C VAL A 226 -2.27 -4.44 -1.45
N ALA A 227 -1.41 -4.42 -2.44
CA ALA A 227 -1.04 -3.21 -3.17
C ALA A 227 -1.08 -3.49 -4.68
N THR A 228 -1.58 -2.55 -5.47
CA THR A 228 -1.57 -2.66 -6.94
C THR A 228 -0.14 -2.59 -7.48
N THR A 229 0.73 -1.81 -6.83
CA THR A 229 2.14 -1.64 -7.20
C THR A 229 2.95 -1.29 -5.96
N LEU A 230 4.12 -1.89 -5.82
CA LEU A 230 5.14 -1.52 -4.84
C LEU A 230 6.30 -0.86 -5.58
N PHE A 231 6.65 0.36 -5.19
CA PHE A 231 7.81 1.09 -5.72
C PHE A 231 8.95 1.00 -4.72
N GLY A 232 10.15 0.72 -5.21
CA GLY A 232 11.37 0.68 -4.40
C GLY A 232 12.33 -0.40 -4.85
N ASP A 233 13.51 -0.43 -4.22
CA ASP A 233 14.45 -1.52 -4.37
C ASP A 233 13.94 -2.75 -3.61
N GLY A 234 13.62 -3.80 -4.34
CA GLY A 234 13.15 -5.07 -3.80
C GLY A 234 14.25 -5.95 -3.18
N SER A 235 15.50 -5.49 -3.11
CA SER A 235 16.66 -6.31 -2.70
C SER A 235 16.54 -6.90 -1.29
N ASN A 236 15.76 -6.25 -0.42
CA ASN A 236 15.53 -6.70 0.97
C ASN A 236 14.21 -7.48 1.15
N LEU A 237 13.46 -7.73 0.08
CA LEU A 237 12.27 -8.56 0.17
C LEU A 237 12.69 -10.03 0.25
N THR A 238 12.44 -10.66 1.40
CA THR A 238 12.69 -12.09 1.63
C THR A 238 11.37 -12.87 1.56
N GLY A 239 11.46 -14.13 1.16
CA GLY A 239 10.26 -14.99 1.04
C GLY A 239 9.40 -14.70 -0.19
N LEU A 240 9.89 -13.89 -1.13
CA LEU A 240 9.28 -13.82 -2.44
C LEU A 240 9.52 -15.16 -3.14
N THR A 241 8.51 -15.98 -3.21
CA THR A 241 8.47 -17.09 -4.16
C THR A 241 8.20 -16.51 -5.55
N THR A 242 9.15 -15.73 -6.07
CA THR A 242 9.17 -15.42 -7.49
C THR A 242 9.63 -16.70 -8.18
N GLY A 243 8.69 -17.56 -8.51
CA GLY A 243 8.98 -18.71 -9.37
C GLY A 243 9.68 -18.23 -10.65
N LEU A 244 10.58 -19.03 -11.18
CA LEU A 244 11.19 -18.75 -12.49
C LEU A 244 10.09 -18.51 -13.54
N PRO A 245 10.33 -17.68 -14.55
CA PRO A 245 9.37 -17.50 -15.64
C PRO A 245 8.91 -18.82 -16.24
N ILE A 246 7.71 -18.84 -16.79
CA ILE A 246 7.18 -19.99 -17.52
C ILE A 246 8.20 -20.44 -18.56
N ASN A 247 8.44 -21.76 -18.62
CA ASN A 247 9.41 -22.37 -19.53
C ASN A 247 10.87 -21.94 -19.37
N TYR A 248 11.22 -21.23 -18.29
CA TYR A 248 12.61 -20.83 -18.04
C TYR A 248 13.54 -22.04 -18.01
N LEU A 249 14.69 -21.89 -18.66
CA LEU A 249 15.82 -22.80 -18.60
C LEU A 249 17.12 -21.99 -18.81
N GLY A 250 17.97 -21.98 -17.79
CA GLY A 250 19.26 -21.31 -17.80
C GLY A 250 20.36 -22.21 -17.25
N GLY A 251 21.50 -22.24 -17.91
CA GLY A 251 22.55 -23.23 -17.60
C GLY A 251 22.14 -24.65 -18.02
N LEU A 252 22.40 -25.65 -17.20
CA LEU A 252 22.02 -27.06 -17.40
C LEU A 252 22.50 -27.60 -18.76
N THR A 253 23.70 -27.20 -19.17
CA THR A 253 24.34 -27.71 -20.39
C THR A 253 24.97 -29.07 -20.16
N LEU A 254 24.94 -29.89 -21.19
CA LEU A 254 25.44 -31.27 -21.17
C LEU A 254 26.80 -31.36 -21.84
N SER A 255 27.65 -32.22 -21.34
CA SER A 255 28.88 -32.68 -22.02
C SER A 255 29.22 -34.10 -21.68
N ASN A 256 29.92 -34.81 -22.58
CA ASN A 256 30.50 -36.12 -22.25
C ASN A 256 31.51 -35.91 -21.10
N ASN A 257 31.48 -36.79 -20.10
CA ASN A 257 32.41 -36.73 -18.98
C ASN A 257 33.87 -36.99 -19.43
N SER A 258 34.81 -36.30 -18.84
CA SER A 258 36.23 -36.40 -19.22
C SER A 258 36.88 -37.73 -18.78
N THR A 259 36.35 -38.41 -17.77
CA THR A 259 36.88 -39.64 -17.21
C THR A 259 36.25 -40.87 -17.87
N ASP A 260 34.90 -40.85 -18.03
CA ASP A 260 34.15 -41.86 -18.77
C ASP A 260 33.21 -41.19 -19.77
N ALA A 261 33.76 -40.83 -20.93
CA ALA A 261 33.02 -40.17 -21.98
C ALA A 261 31.96 -41.05 -22.64
N LEU A 262 32.04 -42.37 -22.42
CA LEU A 262 31.17 -43.37 -23.10
C LEU A 262 29.88 -43.66 -22.33
N HIS A 263 29.91 -43.46 -20.99
CA HIS A 263 28.76 -43.82 -20.13
C HIS A 263 28.33 -42.70 -19.18
N ASP A 264 29.14 -41.66 -19.02
CA ASP A 264 28.86 -40.57 -18.07
C ASP A 264 28.59 -39.26 -18.81
N ILE A 265 27.62 -38.49 -18.30
CA ILE A 265 27.28 -37.15 -18.76
C ILE A 265 27.48 -36.15 -17.60
N ASP A 266 28.22 -35.09 -17.86
CA ASP A 266 28.32 -33.94 -17.00
C ASP A 266 27.19 -32.96 -17.31
N ILE A 267 26.54 -32.48 -16.26
CA ILE A 267 25.43 -31.54 -16.33
C ILE A 267 25.89 -30.28 -15.55
N ALA A 268 25.99 -29.15 -16.23
CA ALA A 268 26.39 -27.91 -15.60
C ALA A 268 25.32 -27.40 -14.61
N ALA A 269 25.75 -26.62 -13.62
CA ALA A 269 24.83 -25.91 -12.72
C ALA A 269 23.84 -25.03 -13.51
N GLY A 270 22.65 -24.87 -12.99
CA GLY A 270 21.63 -24.06 -13.63
C GLY A 270 20.26 -24.24 -13.01
N SER A 271 19.28 -23.58 -13.60
CA SER A 271 17.90 -23.62 -13.11
C SER A 271 16.91 -23.78 -14.25
N ALA A 272 15.82 -24.43 -13.97
CA ALA A 272 14.71 -24.57 -14.91
C ALA A 272 13.37 -24.48 -14.19
N ARG A 273 12.34 -23.98 -14.89
CA ARG A 273 10.97 -24.19 -14.49
C ARG A 273 10.55 -25.58 -14.91
N ASP A 274 9.87 -26.30 -14.02
CA ASP A 274 9.40 -27.66 -14.34
C ASP A 274 8.39 -27.69 -15.50
N ASN A 275 8.13 -28.85 -16.05
CA ASN A 275 7.27 -28.99 -17.22
C ASN A 275 5.81 -28.58 -16.99
N ALA A 276 5.34 -28.61 -15.74
CA ALA A 276 4.01 -28.16 -15.32
C ALA A 276 3.96 -26.66 -14.95
N ASN A 277 5.10 -25.98 -14.97
CA ASN A 277 5.26 -24.59 -14.50
C ASN A 277 4.87 -24.37 -13.02
N GLY A 278 4.96 -25.43 -12.20
CA GLY A 278 4.60 -25.42 -10.77
C GLY A 278 5.80 -25.29 -9.83
N ALA A 279 6.99 -25.75 -10.23
CA ALA A 279 8.19 -25.82 -9.38
C ALA A 279 9.44 -25.29 -10.07
N ASP A 280 10.36 -24.74 -9.27
CA ASP A 280 11.69 -24.37 -9.72
C ASP A 280 12.68 -25.49 -9.41
N LEU A 281 13.40 -25.93 -10.42
CA LEU A 281 14.41 -26.96 -10.33
C LEU A 281 15.78 -26.29 -10.47
N THR A 282 16.50 -26.13 -9.35
CA THR A 282 17.83 -25.52 -9.35
C THR A 282 18.90 -26.53 -8.97
N LEU A 283 19.76 -26.83 -9.93
CA LEU A 283 20.98 -27.57 -9.72
C LEU A 283 22.08 -26.59 -9.35
N SER A 284 22.41 -26.50 -8.07
CA SER A 284 23.31 -25.47 -7.53
C SER A 284 24.79 -25.69 -7.88
N SER A 285 25.18 -26.89 -8.22
CA SER A 285 26.53 -27.27 -8.67
C SER A 285 26.43 -28.23 -9.84
N ALA A 286 27.46 -28.29 -10.66
CA ALA A 286 27.55 -29.29 -11.70
C ALA A 286 27.51 -30.71 -11.10
N MET A 287 26.96 -31.64 -11.84
CA MET A 287 26.94 -33.07 -11.46
C MET A 287 27.18 -33.99 -12.65
N THR A 288 27.69 -35.17 -12.35
CA THR A 288 27.86 -36.27 -13.29
C THR A 288 26.81 -37.34 -13.06
N LYS A 289 26.19 -37.87 -14.13
CA LYS A 289 25.26 -38.99 -14.06
C LYS A 289 25.67 -40.10 -15.01
N LYS A 290 25.59 -41.34 -14.53
CA LYS A 290 25.93 -42.56 -15.28
C LYS A 290 24.70 -43.10 -15.99
N ILE A 291 24.78 -43.31 -17.32
CA ILE A 291 23.68 -43.82 -18.12
C ILE A 291 23.56 -45.36 -17.99
N ASP A 292 24.63 -46.05 -17.64
CA ASP A 292 24.73 -47.50 -17.50
C ASP A 292 24.34 -48.04 -16.11
N ALA A 293 23.94 -47.15 -15.19
CA ALA A 293 23.50 -47.53 -13.86
C ALA A 293 22.12 -46.96 -13.53
N THR A 294 21.30 -47.75 -12.82
CA THR A 294 19.97 -47.33 -12.36
C THR A 294 20.07 -46.07 -11.50
N TRP A 295 19.10 -45.18 -11.63
CA TRP A 295 19.07 -43.90 -10.94
C TRP A 295 19.22 -44.06 -9.43
N SER A 296 20.09 -43.28 -8.89
CA SER A 296 20.32 -43.07 -7.47
C SER A 296 20.70 -41.63 -7.26
N SER A 297 20.20 -41.00 -6.19
CA SER A 297 20.43 -39.59 -5.91
C SER A 297 21.89 -39.28 -5.66
N GLY A 298 22.35 -38.12 -6.19
CA GLY A 298 23.67 -37.53 -5.95
C GLY A 298 24.61 -37.61 -7.14
N ASP A 299 25.68 -36.83 -7.03
CA ASP A 299 26.75 -36.70 -8.01
C ASP A 299 27.54 -38.03 -8.18
N GLY A 300 27.92 -38.34 -9.42
CA GLY A 300 28.66 -39.57 -9.78
C GLY A 300 27.86 -40.86 -9.69
N ASN A 301 26.56 -40.80 -9.38
CA ASN A 301 25.70 -41.96 -9.25
C ASN A 301 24.94 -42.27 -10.55
N GLY A 302 24.27 -43.45 -10.58
CA GLY A 302 23.44 -43.86 -11.71
C GLY A 302 22.34 -42.84 -12.03
N GLY A 303 22.02 -42.70 -13.30
CA GLY A 303 20.99 -41.79 -13.79
C GLY A 303 19.86 -42.44 -14.58
N MET A 304 19.94 -43.75 -14.90
CA MET A 304 18.96 -44.43 -15.73
C MET A 304 17.65 -44.68 -15.00
N ALA A 305 16.53 -44.29 -15.61
CA ALA A 305 15.19 -44.55 -15.09
C ALA A 305 14.97 -46.01 -14.69
N GLY A 306 14.22 -46.25 -13.62
CA GLY A 306 13.89 -47.61 -13.18
C GLY A 306 13.16 -48.39 -14.27
N GLY A 307 13.60 -49.62 -14.51
CA GLY A 307 13.04 -50.50 -15.56
C GLY A 307 13.49 -50.19 -16.99
N VAL A 308 14.29 -49.15 -17.20
CA VAL A 308 14.93 -48.82 -18.48
C VAL A 308 16.36 -49.40 -18.49
N SER A 309 16.74 -50.03 -19.60
CA SER A 309 18.09 -50.59 -19.77
C SER A 309 18.85 -49.84 -20.85
N LEU A 310 20.16 -49.73 -20.67
CA LEU A 310 21.05 -49.20 -21.70
C LEU A 310 21.02 -50.11 -22.94
N SER A 311 20.78 -49.51 -24.11
CA SER A 311 20.62 -50.22 -25.38
C SER A 311 21.43 -49.51 -26.47
N VAL A 312 21.73 -50.25 -27.53
CA VAL A 312 22.46 -49.74 -28.71
C VAL A 312 21.55 -48.83 -29.55
N ASN A 313 22.13 -47.83 -30.22
CA ASN A 313 21.45 -46.93 -31.17
C ASN A 313 20.16 -46.33 -30.61
N THR A 314 20.16 -45.98 -29.33
CA THR A 314 18.96 -45.56 -28.59
C THR A 314 19.10 -44.15 -28.07
N TRP A 315 18.04 -43.34 -28.24
CA TRP A 315 17.94 -42.01 -27.67
C TRP A 315 17.53 -42.06 -26.21
N TYR A 316 18.26 -41.32 -25.37
CA TYR A 316 17.92 -41.08 -23.99
C TYR A 316 17.76 -39.59 -23.78
N HIS A 317 16.62 -39.16 -23.25
CA HIS A 317 16.37 -37.80 -22.86
C HIS A 317 16.97 -37.55 -21.47
N VAL A 318 17.61 -36.42 -21.30
CA VAL A 318 18.23 -36.01 -20.04
C VAL A 318 17.31 -35.02 -19.35
N PHE A 319 17.06 -35.26 -18.07
CA PHE A 319 16.18 -34.45 -17.26
C PHE A 319 16.88 -33.95 -16.00
N VAL A 320 16.51 -32.75 -15.54
CA VAL A 320 16.60 -32.39 -14.13
C VAL A 320 15.28 -32.74 -13.47
N VAL A 321 15.32 -33.28 -12.26
CA VAL A 321 14.17 -33.78 -11.51
C VAL A 321 14.24 -33.29 -10.07
N ALA A 322 13.06 -33.03 -9.45
CA ALA A 322 12.97 -32.95 -8.02
C ALA A 322 13.13 -34.35 -7.40
N THR A 323 13.68 -34.42 -6.21
CA THR A 323 13.76 -35.63 -5.42
C THR A 323 12.71 -35.65 -4.31
N ASP A 324 12.28 -36.81 -3.86
CA ASP A 324 11.36 -36.96 -2.71
C ASP A 324 11.93 -36.39 -1.43
N ALA A 325 13.26 -36.25 -1.34
CA ALA A 325 13.97 -35.60 -0.23
C ALA A 325 13.97 -34.06 -0.31
N GLY A 326 13.36 -33.45 -1.35
CA GLY A 326 13.28 -32.01 -1.54
C GLY A 326 14.50 -31.37 -2.23
N GLY A 327 15.41 -32.16 -2.78
CA GLY A 327 16.53 -31.71 -3.60
C GLY A 327 16.23 -31.73 -5.10
N VAL A 328 17.26 -31.35 -5.90
CA VAL A 328 17.24 -31.46 -7.37
C VAL A 328 18.37 -32.36 -7.81
N ASP A 329 18.10 -33.25 -8.74
CA ASP A 329 19.01 -34.22 -9.30
C ASP A 329 18.79 -34.32 -10.83
N ALA A 330 19.46 -35.26 -11.51
CA ALA A 330 19.30 -35.48 -12.92
C ALA A 330 19.18 -36.96 -13.25
N GLY A 331 18.63 -37.27 -14.43
CA GLY A 331 18.53 -38.66 -14.89
C GLY A 331 18.20 -38.81 -16.37
N PHE A 332 18.17 -40.04 -16.82
CA PHE A 332 17.92 -40.43 -18.21
C PHE A 332 16.65 -41.25 -18.33
N ASP A 333 15.89 -40.99 -19.38
CA ASP A 333 14.70 -41.77 -19.75
C ASP A 333 14.61 -41.88 -21.26
N THR A 334 14.07 -42.98 -21.77
CA THR A 334 13.72 -43.12 -23.19
C THR A 334 12.40 -42.41 -23.53
N ALA A 335 11.57 -42.16 -22.54
CA ALA A 335 10.32 -41.43 -22.71
C ALA A 335 10.56 -39.90 -22.61
N VAL A 336 10.09 -39.15 -23.60
CA VAL A 336 10.24 -37.68 -23.67
C VAL A 336 9.54 -36.93 -22.54
N ASN A 337 8.58 -37.55 -21.86
CA ASN A 337 7.81 -37.02 -20.74
C ASN A 337 8.29 -37.56 -19.38
N ALA A 338 9.48 -38.14 -19.31
CA ALA A 338 10.08 -38.69 -18.09
C ALA A 338 9.22 -39.73 -17.35
N SER A 339 8.30 -40.42 -18.03
CA SER A 339 7.31 -41.29 -17.35
C SER A 339 7.93 -42.44 -16.57
N ASN A 340 9.08 -42.98 -17.02
CA ASN A 340 9.78 -44.04 -16.30
C ASN A 340 10.64 -43.46 -15.19
N LEU A 341 11.27 -42.31 -15.41
CA LEU A 341 12.13 -41.65 -14.43
C LEU A 341 11.33 -41.19 -13.23
N VAL A 342 10.19 -40.51 -13.45
CA VAL A 342 9.26 -40.06 -12.37
C VAL A 342 8.66 -41.25 -11.61
N GLY A 343 8.53 -42.42 -12.23
CA GLY A 343 8.13 -43.67 -11.55
C GLY A 343 9.26 -44.35 -10.75
N THR A 344 10.47 -43.83 -10.81
CA THR A 344 11.63 -44.36 -10.08
C THR A 344 11.60 -43.92 -8.63
N SER A 345 11.86 -44.83 -7.68
CA SER A 345 11.89 -44.51 -6.24
C SER A 345 12.87 -43.40 -5.94
N GLY A 346 12.44 -42.39 -5.20
CA GLY A 346 13.21 -41.22 -4.81
C GLY A 346 13.13 -40.04 -5.79
N VAL A 347 12.44 -40.18 -6.94
CA VAL A 347 12.20 -39.14 -7.93
C VAL A 347 10.79 -38.59 -7.79
N ALA A 348 10.66 -37.31 -7.50
CA ALA A 348 9.37 -36.62 -7.40
C ALA A 348 8.79 -36.29 -8.80
N SER A 349 7.56 -35.78 -8.83
CA SER A 349 6.81 -35.55 -10.08
C SER A 349 7.30 -34.36 -10.92
N ALA A 350 8.04 -33.40 -10.30
CA ALA A 350 8.53 -32.20 -11.00
C ALA A 350 9.82 -32.54 -11.79
N PHE A 351 9.79 -32.28 -13.08
CA PHE A 351 10.92 -32.53 -13.98
C PHE A 351 11.00 -31.50 -15.11
N ARG A 352 12.18 -31.40 -15.70
CA ARG A 352 12.41 -30.64 -16.94
C ARG A 352 13.40 -31.32 -17.82
N ARG A 353 13.06 -31.53 -19.11
CA ARG A 353 13.99 -32.07 -20.11
C ARG A 353 15.02 -30.98 -20.44
N ILE A 354 16.31 -31.31 -20.40
CA ILE A 354 17.43 -30.41 -20.61
C ILE A 354 18.29 -30.74 -21.84
N GLY A 355 18.03 -31.88 -22.47
CA GLY A 355 18.70 -32.33 -23.66
C GLY A 355 18.42 -33.81 -23.96
N SER A 356 19.19 -34.39 -24.89
CA SER A 356 19.12 -35.80 -25.22
C SER A 356 20.50 -36.28 -25.68
N VAL A 357 20.80 -37.54 -25.41
CA VAL A 357 22.01 -38.23 -25.84
C VAL A 357 21.64 -39.48 -26.66
N LEU A 358 22.51 -39.87 -27.58
CA LEU A 358 22.34 -41.05 -28.43
C LEU A 358 23.46 -42.06 -28.15
N THR A 359 23.13 -43.33 -28.05
CA THR A 359 24.13 -44.39 -27.98
C THR A 359 24.45 -44.94 -29.36
N ASP A 360 25.68 -45.43 -29.53
CA ASP A 360 26.16 -46.10 -30.72
C ASP A 360 25.81 -47.62 -30.76
N GLY A 361 26.33 -48.35 -31.74
CA GLY A 361 26.16 -49.80 -31.86
C GLY A 361 26.83 -50.66 -30.77
N SER A 362 27.54 -50.02 -29.85
CA SER A 362 28.18 -50.62 -28.69
C SER A 362 27.62 -50.13 -27.35
N SER A 363 26.51 -49.40 -27.39
CA SER A 363 25.85 -48.76 -26.25
C SER A 363 26.66 -47.60 -25.64
N ASN A 364 27.66 -47.07 -26.33
CA ASN A 364 28.44 -45.90 -25.87
C ASN A 364 27.73 -44.62 -26.27
N ILE A 365 27.78 -43.58 -25.43
CA ILE A 365 27.26 -42.25 -25.75
C ILE A 365 28.10 -41.65 -26.90
N ILE A 366 27.42 -41.27 -28.00
CA ILE A 366 28.07 -40.58 -29.10
C ILE A 366 28.51 -39.21 -28.65
N SER A 367 29.78 -38.88 -28.90
CA SER A 367 30.37 -37.59 -28.48
C SER A 367 29.74 -36.41 -29.22
N PHE A 368 29.44 -35.37 -28.47
CA PHE A 368 28.84 -34.13 -28.94
C PHE A 368 29.40 -32.92 -28.25
N ILE A 369 29.13 -31.74 -28.81
CA ILE A 369 29.39 -30.44 -28.23
C ILE A 369 28.06 -29.71 -28.13
N GLN A 370 27.72 -29.18 -26.95
CA GLN A 370 26.55 -28.33 -26.79
C GLN A 370 26.97 -26.87 -26.65
N PHE A 371 26.35 -26.00 -27.46
CA PHE A 371 26.44 -24.55 -27.34
C PHE A 371 25.05 -23.93 -27.28
N GLY A 372 24.60 -23.56 -26.10
CA GLY A 372 23.21 -23.13 -25.89
C GLY A 372 22.20 -24.23 -26.24
N ASP A 373 21.37 -23.99 -27.25
CA ASP A 373 20.37 -24.95 -27.75
C ASP A 373 20.89 -25.76 -28.93
N GLU A 374 22.13 -25.53 -29.38
CA GLU A 374 22.75 -26.26 -30.48
C GLU A 374 23.56 -27.45 -29.96
N PHE A 375 23.36 -28.62 -30.54
CA PHE A 375 24.07 -29.84 -30.29
C PHE A 375 24.78 -30.23 -31.57
N ILE A 376 26.10 -30.35 -31.56
CA ILE A 376 26.93 -30.64 -32.71
C ILE A 376 27.60 -32.00 -32.44
N TRP A 377 27.44 -32.94 -33.34
CA TRP A 377 28.14 -34.22 -33.27
C TRP A 377 29.65 -34.02 -33.46
N SER A 378 30.47 -34.58 -32.61
CA SER A 378 31.94 -34.55 -32.78
C SER A 378 32.41 -35.21 -34.07
N THR A 379 31.62 -36.14 -34.59
CA THR A 379 31.78 -36.74 -35.89
C THR A 379 30.42 -36.76 -36.60
N GLN A 380 30.38 -36.28 -37.84
CA GLN A 380 29.16 -36.28 -38.64
C GLN A 380 28.56 -37.72 -38.75
N ILE A 381 27.24 -37.82 -38.58
CA ILE A 381 26.53 -39.08 -38.66
C ILE A 381 25.93 -39.23 -40.06
N ASN A 382 26.36 -40.26 -40.79
CA ASN A 382 25.86 -40.52 -42.12
C ASN A 382 24.47 -41.22 -42.06
N ASN A 383 23.44 -40.56 -42.63
CA ASN A 383 22.08 -41.08 -42.68
C ASN A 383 21.75 -41.71 -44.05
N VAL A 384 22.32 -41.16 -45.10
CA VAL A 384 22.20 -41.68 -46.46
C VAL A 384 23.56 -41.72 -47.10
N ASN A 385 23.97 -42.89 -47.55
CA ASN A 385 25.28 -43.12 -48.12
C ASN A 385 25.16 -43.51 -49.60
N PHE A 386 25.40 -42.53 -50.47
CA PHE A 386 25.44 -42.69 -51.92
C PHE A 386 24.28 -43.53 -52.49
N SER A 387 23.06 -43.20 -52.12
CA SER A 387 21.84 -43.94 -52.53
C SER A 387 20.95 -43.06 -53.38
N GLY A 388 20.40 -43.64 -54.47
CA GLY A 388 19.33 -42.98 -55.25
C GLY A 388 18.01 -43.05 -54.49
N LEU A 389 17.49 -41.92 -54.05
CA LEU A 389 16.21 -41.83 -53.31
C LEU A 389 15.00 -41.64 -54.24
N GLY A 390 15.22 -41.65 -55.60
CA GLY A 390 14.17 -41.41 -56.58
C GLY A 390 13.75 -39.95 -56.67
N THR A 391 12.78 -39.67 -57.54
CA THR A 391 12.26 -38.31 -57.76
C THR A 391 10.94 -38.01 -57.03
N SER A 392 10.37 -39.04 -56.38
CA SER A 392 9.20 -38.87 -55.53
C SER A 392 9.59 -38.35 -54.16
N ARG A 393 8.68 -37.65 -53.49
CA ARG A 393 8.88 -37.24 -52.09
C ARG A 393 9.01 -38.47 -51.18
N VAL A 394 10.06 -38.49 -50.36
CA VAL A 394 10.29 -39.50 -49.37
C VAL A 394 10.57 -38.90 -48.02
N LEU A 395 10.13 -39.57 -46.94
CA LEU A 395 10.52 -39.18 -45.59
C LEU A 395 11.85 -39.85 -45.25
N GLN A 396 12.86 -39.03 -44.99
CA GLN A 396 14.19 -39.49 -44.67
C GLN A 396 14.46 -39.32 -43.18
N THR A 397 14.80 -40.42 -42.48
CA THR A 397 15.23 -40.32 -41.07
C THR A 397 16.60 -39.67 -40.99
N VAL A 398 16.74 -38.73 -40.08
CA VAL A 398 17.98 -38.03 -39.76
C VAL A 398 18.31 -38.23 -38.28
N THR A 399 19.52 -37.88 -37.85
CA THR A 399 19.94 -38.11 -36.45
C THR A 399 19.62 -36.92 -35.57
N SER A 400 18.37 -36.83 -35.09
CA SER A 400 17.89 -35.91 -34.11
C SER A 400 17.04 -36.63 -33.06
N PRO A 401 16.82 -36.08 -31.86
CA PRO A 401 16.08 -36.75 -30.79
C PRO A 401 14.68 -37.21 -31.19
N LEU A 402 14.36 -38.46 -30.95
CA LEU A 402 13.02 -39.01 -31.14
C LEU A 402 12.02 -38.41 -30.14
N GLY A 403 10.79 -38.24 -30.58
CA GLY A 403 9.72 -37.67 -29.74
C GLY A 403 9.78 -36.13 -29.63
N VAL A 404 10.81 -35.49 -30.18
CA VAL A 404 11.06 -34.06 -30.11
C VAL A 404 11.18 -33.46 -31.50
N GLN A 405 10.52 -32.34 -31.77
CA GLN A 405 10.79 -31.60 -32.97
C GLN A 405 12.07 -30.78 -32.79
N CYS A 406 13.05 -31.01 -33.67
CA CYS A 406 14.34 -30.33 -33.67
C CYS A 406 14.59 -29.71 -35.05
N ARG A 407 15.48 -28.75 -35.13
CA ARG A 407 16.01 -28.28 -36.41
C ARG A 407 17.32 -29.00 -36.66
N ALA A 408 17.27 -30.03 -37.52
CA ALA A 408 18.46 -30.78 -37.88
C ALA A 408 19.39 -29.96 -38.77
N ILE A 409 20.70 -30.02 -38.51
CA ILE A 409 21.76 -29.42 -39.30
C ILE A 409 22.29 -30.51 -40.22
N LEU A 410 21.91 -30.43 -41.49
CA LEU A 410 22.16 -31.47 -42.48
C LEU A 410 23.19 -31.05 -43.51
N GLY A 411 24.21 -31.85 -43.69
CA GLY A 411 25.07 -31.79 -44.85
C GLY A 411 24.47 -32.62 -45.99
N LEU A 412 24.33 -32.02 -47.18
CA LEU A 412 23.75 -32.67 -48.34
C LEU A 412 24.76 -32.66 -49.50
N LEU A 413 24.87 -33.79 -50.19
CA LEU A 413 25.55 -33.86 -51.48
C LEU A 413 24.72 -34.80 -52.40
N GLY A 414 24.24 -34.29 -53.52
CA GLY A 414 23.62 -35.05 -54.58
C GLY A 414 24.52 -35.06 -55.85
N VAL A 415 24.76 -36.20 -56.41
CA VAL A 415 25.67 -36.35 -57.59
C VAL A 415 24.97 -37.08 -58.70
N VAL A 416 25.08 -36.54 -59.94
CA VAL A 416 24.62 -37.19 -61.17
C VAL A 416 25.79 -37.30 -62.13
N ALA A 417 25.99 -38.50 -62.67
CA ALA A 417 26.99 -38.71 -63.71
C ALA A 417 26.50 -38.15 -65.05
N GLY A 418 27.29 -37.28 -65.68
CA GLY A 418 27.03 -36.68 -67.00
C GLY A 418 26.78 -35.14 -66.96
N SER A 419 27.21 -34.45 -68.01
CA SER A 419 27.37 -32.99 -68.05
C SER A 419 26.11 -32.19 -68.40
N ASN A 420 24.93 -32.80 -68.61
CA ASN A 420 23.74 -32.10 -69.12
C ASN A 420 22.51 -32.20 -68.22
N SER A 421 22.64 -32.58 -66.97
CA SER A 421 21.53 -32.70 -66.02
C SER A 421 21.61 -31.67 -64.92
N SER A 422 20.54 -31.01 -64.64
CA SER A 422 20.41 -30.11 -63.49
C SER A 422 19.88 -30.89 -62.30
N VAL A 423 20.58 -30.91 -61.17
CA VAL A 423 20.13 -31.49 -59.91
C VAL A 423 19.64 -30.40 -58.97
N THR A 424 18.37 -30.46 -58.61
CA THR A 424 17.77 -29.64 -57.59
C THR A 424 17.14 -30.53 -56.52
N ILE A 425 17.48 -30.29 -55.27
CA ILE A 425 17.01 -31.08 -54.14
C ILE A 425 16.29 -30.16 -53.18
N THR A 426 15.19 -30.61 -52.58
CA THR A 426 14.50 -29.94 -51.48
C THR A 426 14.52 -30.82 -50.24
N LEU A 427 14.84 -30.20 -49.11
CA LEU A 427 14.69 -30.73 -47.78
C LEU A 427 13.71 -29.85 -46.99
N THR A 428 12.58 -30.38 -46.60
CA THR A 428 11.54 -29.60 -45.93
C THR A 428 11.04 -30.38 -44.70
N ASN A 429 10.32 -29.65 -43.82
CA ASN A 429 9.55 -30.30 -42.79
C ASN A 429 8.51 -31.26 -43.45
N PRO A 430 8.24 -32.45 -42.87
CA PRO A 430 7.25 -33.36 -43.42
C PRO A 430 5.84 -32.81 -43.61
N ASP A 431 5.45 -31.81 -42.82
CA ASP A 431 4.11 -31.19 -42.86
C ASP A 431 4.00 -30.08 -43.96
N VAL A 432 5.12 -29.72 -44.59
CA VAL A 432 5.09 -28.78 -45.72
C VAL A 432 4.53 -29.45 -46.94
N THR A 433 3.67 -28.76 -47.70
CA THR A 433 3.11 -29.26 -48.98
C THR A 433 4.22 -29.61 -49.94
N ASP A 434 4.08 -30.81 -50.54
CA ASP A 434 5.04 -31.27 -51.52
C ASP A 434 5.09 -30.42 -52.79
N ALA A 435 6.28 -30.12 -53.21
CA ALA A 435 6.54 -29.40 -54.44
C ALA A 435 7.73 -30.02 -55.20
N VAL A 436 7.60 -30.19 -56.48
CA VAL A 436 8.71 -30.65 -57.33
C VAL A 436 9.79 -29.59 -57.37
N PRO A 437 11.03 -29.92 -57.01
CA PRO A 437 12.13 -28.96 -57.14
C PRO A 437 12.31 -28.48 -58.58
N ALA A 438 12.37 -27.15 -58.77
CA ALA A 438 12.58 -26.51 -60.07
C ALA A 438 13.40 -25.24 -59.89
N ASN A 439 14.04 -24.79 -60.95
CA ASN A 439 14.74 -23.50 -60.96
C ASN A 439 13.75 -22.35 -60.63
N GLY A 440 14.07 -21.54 -59.61
CA GLY A 440 13.22 -20.47 -59.15
C GLY A 440 12.28 -20.85 -57.99
N ILE A 441 12.19 -22.09 -57.53
CA ILE A 441 11.56 -22.48 -56.28
C ILE A 441 12.64 -22.45 -55.19
N ALA A 442 12.66 -21.40 -54.44
CA ALA A 442 13.64 -21.15 -53.39
C ALA A 442 13.35 -21.97 -52.13
N ASN A 443 13.31 -23.28 -52.24
CA ASN A 443 13.15 -24.19 -51.14
C ASN A 443 14.41 -25.07 -50.94
N ASN A 444 15.42 -24.49 -50.28
CA ASN A 444 16.46 -25.24 -49.58
C ASN A 444 17.19 -26.30 -50.39
N ALA A 445 17.91 -25.96 -51.47
CA ALA A 445 18.86 -26.94 -51.86
C ALA A 445 19.79 -26.53 -52.99
N GLY A 446 20.99 -26.69 -52.71
CA GLY A 446 22.09 -27.05 -53.58
C GLY A 446 22.38 -26.17 -54.78
N GLU A 447 23.60 -25.70 -54.87
CA GLU A 447 24.14 -25.09 -56.08
C GLU A 447 24.20 -26.13 -57.19
N ASN A 448 23.72 -25.77 -58.38
CA ASN A 448 23.99 -26.52 -59.57
C ASN A 448 25.40 -26.20 -60.08
N SER A 449 26.27 -27.17 -60.02
CA SER A 449 27.56 -27.08 -60.68
C SER A 449 27.62 -28.22 -61.72
N SER A 450 27.93 -27.92 -62.94
CA SER A 450 28.17 -28.89 -64.00
C SER A 450 29.59 -28.74 -64.53
N ASP A 451 30.33 -29.84 -64.51
CA ASP A 451 31.63 -29.95 -65.20
C ASP A 451 31.70 -31.25 -66.02
N ALA A 452 32.85 -31.51 -66.63
CA ALA A 452 33.04 -32.71 -67.47
C ALA A 452 32.88 -34.03 -66.69
N ASN A 453 32.89 -33.97 -65.33
CA ASN A 453 32.82 -35.18 -64.46
C ASN A 453 31.45 -35.41 -63.84
N GLY A 454 30.47 -34.51 -64.06
CA GLY A 454 29.12 -34.64 -63.53
C GLY A 454 28.52 -33.34 -63.00
N THR A 455 27.28 -33.46 -62.51
CA THR A 455 26.54 -32.36 -61.89
C THR A 455 26.32 -32.70 -60.43
N TRP A 456 26.55 -31.77 -59.54
CA TRP A 456 26.29 -31.94 -58.13
C TRP A 456 25.50 -30.80 -57.53
N ALA A 457 24.76 -31.12 -56.48
CA ALA A 457 24.11 -30.18 -55.58
C ALA A 457 24.64 -30.43 -54.18
N ALA A 458 25.21 -29.42 -53.53
CA ALA A 458 25.77 -29.56 -52.18
C ALA A 458 25.41 -28.36 -51.30
N GLY A 459 25.32 -28.58 -50.00
CA GLY A 459 25.06 -27.53 -49.03
C GLY A 459 24.83 -28.01 -47.63
N THR A 460 24.82 -27.08 -46.69
CA THR A 460 24.37 -27.33 -45.33
C THR A 460 22.98 -26.69 -45.13
N HIS A 461 22.06 -27.46 -44.63
CA HIS A 461 20.65 -27.07 -44.45
C HIS A 461 20.18 -27.24 -43.01
N ILE A 462 19.38 -26.30 -42.53
CA ILE A 462 18.74 -26.41 -41.23
C ILE A 462 17.25 -26.65 -41.47
N VAL A 463 16.79 -27.83 -41.12
CA VAL A 463 15.44 -28.28 -41.44
C VAL A 463 14.72 -28.77 -40.20
N LEU A 464 13.48 -28.29 -40.00
CA LEU A 464 12.63 -28.76 -38.90
C LEU A 464 12.18 -30.21 -39.15
N THR A 465 12.47 -31.10 -38.21
CA THR A 465 12.03 -32.50 -38.25
C THR A 465 10.61 -32.66 -37.71
N ASN A 466 9.97 -33.79 -38.00
CA ASN A 466 8.84 -34.26 -37.20
C ASN A 466 9.33 -34.97 -35.91
N THR A 467 8.40 -35.40 -35.06
CA THR A 467 8.72 -36.14 -33.83
C THR A 467 9.31 -37.52 -34.06
N SER A 468 9.23 -38.06 -35.30
CA SER A 468 9.88 -39.28 -35.71
C SER A 468 11.30 -39.06 -36.25
N SER A 469 11.87 -37.87 -36.03
CA SER A 469 13.21 -37.50 -36.52
C SER A 469 13.34 -37.56 -38.04
N GLN A 470 12.32 -37.18 -38.80
CA GLN A 470 12.29 -37.24 -40.24
C GLN A 470 12.20 -35.86 -40.86
N VAL A 471 12.81 -35.73 -42.04
CA VAL A 471 12.65 -34.62 -42.98
C VAL A 471 12.08 -35.14 -44.30
N ALA A 472 11.39 -34.32 -45.06
CA ALA A 472 10.92 -34.68 -46.39
C ALA A 472 12.01 -34.31 -47.39
N PHE A 473 12.45 -35.29 -48.14
CA PHE A 473 13.39 -35.17 -49.23
C PHE A 473 12.68 -35.31 -50.56
N ARG A 474 13.03 -34.49 -51.53
CA ARG A 474 12.63 -34.60 -52.93
C ARG A 474 13.70 -34.07 -53.87
N GLN A 475 13.88 -34.71 -55.00
CA GLN A 475 14.79 -34.23 -56.06
C GLN A 475 14.08 -34.24 -57.44
N ASN A 476 14.57 -33.42 -58.39
CA ASN A 476 14.05 -33.33 -59.72
C ASN A 476 14.63 -34.43 -60.65
N PHE A 477 15.77 -34.95 -60.28
CA PHE A 477 16.49 -36.00 -61.05
C PHE A 477 17.03 -37.05 -60.10
N ASN A 478 16.96 -38.33 -60.44
CA ASN A 478 17.45 -39.38 -59.56
C ASN A 478 18.98 -39.37 -59.44
N SER A 479 19.50 -38.60 -58.53
CA SER A 479 20.92 -38.51 -58.16
C SER A 479 21.29 -39.47 -57.06
N ALA A 480 22.56 -39.86 -57.00
CA ALA A 480 23.09 -40.47 -55.80
C ALA A 480 23.28 -39.41 -54.72
N VAL A 481 22.79 -39.69 -53.50
CA VAL A 481 22.69 -38.69 -52.45
C VAL A 481 23.48 -39.17 -51.21
N TYR A 482 24.18 -38.19 -50.62
CA TYR A 482 24.68 -38.29 -49.26
C TYR A 482 23.89 -37.33 -48.35
N ILE A 483 23.41 -37.75 -47.21
CA ILE A 483 22.83 -36.93 -46.19
C ILE A 483 23.52 -37.27 -44.87
N ASN A 484 24.19 -36.27 -44.31
CA ASN A 484 24.83 -36.36 -43.00
C ASN A 484 24.10 -35.47 -42.04
N THR A 485 23.91 -35.90 -40.79
CA THR A 485 23.52 -35.02 -39.71
C THR A 485 24.77 -34.54 -39.00
N ASN A 486 25.01 -33.19 -39.02
CA ASN A 486 26.14 -32.57 -38.34
C ASN A 486 25.78 -32.25 -36.89
N GLY A 487 24.49 -32.04 -36.61
CA GLY A 487 23.96 -31.68 -35.30
C GLY A 487 22.48 -31.30 -35.39
N TYR A 488 21.98 -30.66 -34.35
CA TYR A 488 20.61 -30.19 -34.29
C TYR A 488 20.45 -29.05 -33.28
N TYR A 489 19.43 -28.24 -33.48
CA TYR A 489 18.95 -27.28 -32.48
C TYR A 489 17.75 -27.86 -31.76
N ASP A 490 17.82 -27.90 -30.44
CA ASP A 490 16.77 -28.38 -29.55
C ASP A 490 16.39 -27.26 -28.56
N SER A 491 15.19 -26.72 -28.68
CA SER A 491 14.70 -25.65 -27.79
C SER A 491 14.59 -26.11 -26.34
N ARG A 492 14.70 -27.41 -26.07
CA ARG A 492 14.56 -27.98 -24.72
C ARG A 492 13.25 -27.60 -24.03
N GLY A 493 12.20 -27.31 -24.85
CA GLY A 493 10.88 -26.89 -24.39
C GLY A 493 10.79 -25.45 -23.85
N LYS A 494 11.71 -24.55 -24.28
CA LYS A 494 11.62 -23.11 -24.00
C LYS A 494 10.48 -22.45 -24.76
#